data_034f9eae569c06e66d56cb7f57ee5966
#
_entry.id   034f9eae569c06e66d56cb7f57ee5966
#
_cell.length_a   1.000
_cell.length_b   1.000
_cell.length_c   1.000
_cell.angle_alpha   90.00
_cell.angle_beta   90.00
_cell.angle_gamma   90.00
#
_symmetry.space_group_name_H-M   'P 1'
#
loop_
_entity.id
_entity.type
_entity.pdbx_description
1 polymer ?
#
loop_
_entity_poly.entity_id
_entity_poly.type
_entity_poly.pdbx_seq_one_letter_code
_entity_poly.pdbx_strand_id
1 'polypeptide(L)'
;ALAQPRRVLTLTLIMTSTGSRKVGRPTPAVMKRLATQAEPTDREAAIEGTVATYRVIGSPAHLDEDNIRELAGKAYDRSHNPAGRMRQLAAILSQPDRTAALRTLRMPTLVIHGLDDPLVTPSGGLALAKAIPGSTFIGHAGMGHDISHTLWRTITDDILRLVDRAAVASET
;
A
#
# COMPACT_ATOMS: atom_id res chain seq x y z
N ALA A 1 -15.69 -1.06 -4.00
CA ALA A 1 -16.30 -2.28 -3.49
C ALA A 1 -17.50 -1.97 -2.56
N LEU A 2 -17.31 -1.23 -1.47
CA LEU A 2 -18.41 -0.95 -0.52
C LEU A 2 -19.58 -0.20 -1.16
N ALA A 3 -19.30 0.81 -1.98
CA ALA A 3 -20.35 1.62 -2.63
C ALA A 3 -21.03 0.90 -3.81
N GLN A 4 -20.32 -0.01 -4.49
CA GLN A 4 -20.78 -0.67 -5.72
C GLN A 4 -20.37 -2.15 -5.73
N PRO A 5 -20.82 -2.99 -4.77
CA PRO A 5 -20.31 -4.35 -4.61
C PRO A 5 -20.59 -5.24 -5.82
N ARG A 6 -21.70 -5.04 -6.53
CA ARG A 6 -22.05 -5.82 -7.74
C ARG A 6 -21.19 -5.53 -8.96
N ARG A 7 -20.38 -4.46 -8.94
CA ARG A 7 -19.46 -4.09 -10.02
C ARG A 7 -18.04 -4.60 -9.79
N VAL A 8 -17.77 -5.22 -8.65
CA VAL A 8 -16.42 -5.67 -8.27
C VAL A 8 -16.42 -7.19 -8.24
N LEU A 9 -15.72 -7.80 -9.19
CA LEU A 9 -15.58 -9.26 -9.31
C LEU A 9 -14.58 -9.81 -8.31
N THR A 10 -13.46 -9.12 -8.14
CA THR A 10 -12.40 -9.46 -7.15
C THR A 10 -11.87 -8.19 -6.52
N LEU A 11 -11.31 -8.30 -5.32
CA LEU A 11 -10.69 -7.19 -4.60
C LEU A 11 -9.29 -7.58 -4.15
N THR A 12 -8.28 -6.83 -4.59
CA THR A 12 -6.92 -6.95 -4.07
C THR A 12 -6.58 -5.69 -3.25
N LEU A 13 -6.13 -5.90 -2.03
CA LEU A 13 -5.73 -4.87 -1.09
C LEU A 13 -4.24 -5.03 -0.79
N ILE A 14 -3.42 -4.04 -1.13
CA ILE A 14 -1.96 -4.12 -0.98
C ILE A 14 -1.50 -3.04 0.00
N MET A 15 -0.74 -3.44 1.05
CA MET A 15 -0.09 -2.55 2.02
C MET A 15 -1.03 -1.46 2.56
N THR A 16 -2.23 -1.84 2.98
CA THR A 16 -3.24 -0.89 3.45
C THR A 16 -3.92 -1.37 4.73
N SER A 17 -4.88 -0.61 5.24
CA SER A 17 -5.56 -0.90 6.50
C SER A 17 -7.07 -0.63 6.43
N THR A 18 -7.78 -1.00 7.50
CA THR A 18 -9.24 -0.74 7.64
C THR A 18 -9.58 0.74 7.82
N GLY A 19 -8.59 1.61 8.04
CA GLY A 19 -8.77 2.99 8.49
C GLY A 19 -8.89 3.13 10.01
N SER A 20 -8.88 2.04 10.75
CA SER A 20 -8.83 2.08 12.22
C SER A 20 -7.49 2.62 12.70
N ARG A 21 -7.55 3.59 13.63
CA ARG A 21 -6.34 4.16 14.24
C ARG A 21 -5.60 3.21 15.17
N LYS A 22 -6.13 1.99 15.40
CA LYS A 22 -5.53 0.97 16.29
C LYS A 22 -4.59 0.01 15.56
N VAL A 23 -4.62 -0.03 14.23
CA VAL A 23 -3.85 -0.97 13.38
C VAL A 23 -3.17 -0.25 12.23
N GLY A 24 -2.12 -0.84 11.66
CA GLY A 24 -1.39 -0.29 10.52
C GLY A 24 -0.70 1.04 10.86
N ARG A 25 -0.29 1.26 12.10
CA ARG A 25 0.35 2.53 12.50
C ARG A 25 1.81 2.55 12.03
N PRO A 26 2.28 3.70 11.55
CA PRO A 26 3.69 3.89 11.23
C PRO A 26 4.58 3.67 12.45
N THR A 27 5.79 3.14 12.21
CA THR A 27 6.81 3.03 13.25
C THR A 27 7.34 4.42 13.68
N PRO A 28 7.96 4.55 14.88
CA PRO A 28 8.56 5.81 15.32
C PRO A 28 9.60 6.36 14.34
N ALA A 29 10.37 5.50 13.66
CA ALA A 29 11.36 5.91 12.66
C ALA A 29 10.69 6.59 11.46
N VAL A 30 9.59 6.01 10.94
CA VAL A 30 8.80 6.60 9.86
C VAL A 30 8.18 7.92 10.31
N MET A 31 7.59 7.97 11.49
CA MET A 31 7.01 9.20 12.04
C MET A 31 8.04 10.33 12.14
N LYS A 32 9.25 10.02 12.62
CA LYS A 32 10.37 10.97 12.66
C LYS A 32 10.74 11.44 11.24
N ARG A 33 10.90 10.52 10.29
CA ARG A 33 11.23 10.85 8.89
C ARG A 33 10.19 11.79 8.27
N LEU A 34 8.91 11.49 8.42
CA LEU A 34 7.82 12.31 7.89
C LEU A 34 7.77 13.70 8.53
N ALA A 35 8.01 13.79 9.85
CA ALA A 35 8.00 15.06 10.58
C ALA A 35 9.20 15.97 10.25
N THR A 36 10.34 15.38 9.83
CA THR A 36 11.58 16.13 9.53
C THR A 36 11.81 16.35 8.03
N GLN A 37 10.89 15.90 7.18
CA GLN A 37 11.01 16.08 5.73
C GLN A 37 10.77 17.53 5.36
N ALA A 38 11.82 18.20 4.88
CA ALA A 38 11.73 19.54 4.32
C ALA A 38 11.03 19.52 2.95
N GLU A 39 10.40 20.64 2.58
CA GLU A 39 9.95 20.83 1.20
C GLU A 39 11.17 20.94 0.27
N PRO A 40 11.16 20.21 -0.86
CA PRO A 40 12.28 20.26 -1.79
C PRO A 40 12.36 21.64 -2.47
N THR A 41 13.57 22.16 -2.60
CA THR A 41 13.85 23.44 -3.26
C THR A 41 13.86 23.34 -4.79
N ASP A 42 14.18 22.15 -5.30
CA ASP A 42 14.32 21.86 -6.73
C ASP A 42 14.07 20.38 -7.02
N ARG A 43 14.24 20.01 -8.28
CA ARG A 43 14.05 18.63 -8.78
C ARG A 43 14.96 17.62 -8.09
N GLU A 44 16.24 17.95 -7.95
CA GLU A 44 17.23 17.03 -7.37
C GLU A 44 16.97 16.82 -5.88
N ALA A 45 16.66 17.88 -5.15
CA ALA A 45 16.25 17.79 -3.75
C ALA A 45 14.97 16.94 -3.57
N ALA A 46 14.04 16.99 -4.52
CA ALA A 46 12.83 16.15 -4.50
C ALA A 46 13.17 14.67 -4.71
N ILE A 47 14.08 14.36 -5.63
CA ILE A 47 14.56 12.99 -5.88
C ILE A 47 15.27 12.44 -4.64
N GLU A 48 16.24 13.17 -4.10
CA GLU A 48 16.99 12.76 -2.91
C GLU A 48 16.07 12.59 -1.69
N GLY A 49 15.12 13.49 -1.51
CA GLY A 49 14.10 13.39 -0.46
C GLY A 49 13.24 12.12 -0.60
N THR A 50 12.94 11.72 -1.83
CA THR A 50 12.21 10.48 -2.12
C THR A 50 13.07 9.26 -1.79
N VAL A 51 14.31 9.20 -2.27
CA VAL A 51 15.25 8.11 -1.97
C VAL A 51 15.43 7.96 -0.45
N ALA A 52 15.68 9.07 0.26
CA ALA A 52 15.81 9.07 1.72
C ALA A 52 14.54 8.56 2.43
N THR A 53 13.36 8.76 1.84
CA THR A 53 12.12 8.19 2.38
C THR A 53 12.05 6.68 2.15
N TYR A 54 12.36 6.21 0.94
CA TYR A 54 12.36 4.78 0.61
C TYR A 54 13.41 3.97 1.38
N ARG A 55 14.55 4.57 1.76
CA ARG A 55 15.51 3.95 2.70
C ARG A 55 14.89 3.62 4.06
N VAL A 56 13.83 4.33 4.45
CA VAL A 56 13.13 4.10 5.73
C VAL A 56 11.90 3.20 5.57
N ILE A 57 11.16 3.34 4.45
CA ILE A 57 9.88 2.63 4.28
C ILE A 57 9.96 1.47 3.29
N GLY A 58 10.95 1.45 2.40
CA GLY A 58 11.06 0.46 1.33
C GLY A 58 11.47 -0.93 1.82
N SER A 59 11.53 -1.86 0.88
CA SER A 59 11.87 -3.26 1.12
C SER A 59 13.36 -3.41 1.45
N PRO A 60 13.75 -3.80 2.67
CA PRO A 60 15.16 -3.83 3.06
C PRO A 60 16.01 -4.77 2.20
N ALA A 61 15.42 -5.90 1.76
CA ALA A 61 16.10 -6.91 0.96
C ALA A 61 16.07 -6.61 -0.57
N HIS A 62 15.29 -5.61 -1.01
CA HIS A 62 14.98 -5.39 -2.42
C HIS A 62 15.03 -3.90 -2.81
N LEU A 63 15.70 -3.06 -2.02
CA LEU A 63 15.78 -1.63 -2.28
C LEU A 63 16.60 -1.38 -3.55
N ASP A 64 15.99 -0.74 -4.53
CA ASP A 64 16.60 -0.35 -5.80
C ASP A 64 16.60 1.18 -5.91
N GLU A 65 17.66 1.81 -5.40
CA GLU A 65 17.74 3.26 -5.36
C GLU A 65 17.80 3.89 -6.75
N ASP A 66 18.41 3.24 -7.74
CA ASP A 66 18.50 3.77 -9.10
C ASP A 66 17.12 3.84 -9.74
N ASN A 67 16.32 2.79 -9.61
CA ASN A 67 14.94 2.79 -10.06
C ASN A 67 14.08 3.82 -9.29
N ILE A 68 14.29 3.97 -7.99
CA ILE A 68 13.58 4.98 -7.19
C ILE A 68 13.92 6.39 -7.69
N ARG A 69 15.19 6.69 -7.99
CA ARG A 69 15.62 7.96 -8.55
C ARG A 69 14.96 8.25 -9.88
N GLU A 70 14.96 7.27 -10.78
CA GLU A 70 14.34 7.40 -12.10
C GLU A 70 12.84 7.69 -11.97
N LEU A 71 12.12 6.91 -11.15
CA LEU A 71 10.68 7.09 -10.93
C LEU A 71 10.35 8.42 -10.23
N ALA A 72 11.16 8.83 -9.26
CA ALA A 72 10.99 10.12 -8.58
C ALA A 72 11.20 11.29 -9.55
N GLY A 73 12.21 11.22 -10.43
CA GLY A 73 12.42 12.21 -11.49
C GLY A 73 11.24 12.30 -12.45
N LYS A 74 10.78 11.17 -12.98
CA LYS A 74 9.59 11.11 -13.84
C LYS A 74 8.32 11.65 -13.15
N ALA A 75 8.16 11.35 -11.87
CA ALA A 75 7.01 11.84 -11.10
C ALA A 75 7.07 13.36 -10.91
N TYR A 76 8.24 13.92 -10.59
CA TYR A 76 8.46 15.35 -10.46
C TYR A 76 8.17 16.08 -11.78
N ASP A 77 8.73 15.59 -12.89
CA ASP A 77 8.58 16.17 -14.22
C ASP A 77 7.12 16.16 -14.69
N ARG A 78 6.37 15.11 -14.33
CA ARG A 78 4.95 15.02 -14.63
C ARG A 78 4.10 16.01 -13.83
N SER A 79 4.36 16.18 -12.55
CA SER A 79 3.65 17.12 -11.68
C SER A 79 4.34 17.28 -10.34
N HIS A 80 4.96 18.43 -10.10
CA HIS A 80 5.37 18.83 -8.77
C HIS A 80 4.27 19.68 -8.13
N ASN A 81 3.57 19.12 -7.15
CA ASN A 81 2.43 19.79 -6.50
C ASN A 81 2.44 19.58 -4.97
N PRO A 82 3.17 20.41 -4.21
CA PRO A 82 3.22 20.32 -2.75
C PRO A 82 1.83 20.42 -2.08
N ALA A 83 0.96 21.30 -2.59
CA ALA A 83 -0.40 21.42 -2.08
C ALA A 83 -1.23 20.15 -2.33
N GLY A 84 -0.98 19.45 -3.45
CA GLY A 84 -1.57 18.13 -3.74
C GLY A 84 -1.17 17.08 -2.71
N ARG A 85 0.11 17.06 -2.33
CA ARG A 85 0.63 16.17 -1.27
C ARG A 85 -0.05 16.42 0.08
N MET A 86 -0.25 17.67 0.45
CA MET A 86 -0.95 18.03 1.69
C MET A 86 -2.43 17.61 1.66
N ARG A 87 -3.11 17.78 0.52
CA ARG A 87 -4.50 17.29 0.35
C ARG A 87 -4.58 15.78 0.46
N GLN A 88 -3.62 15.05 -0.13
CA GLN A 88 -3.53 13.59 -0.03
C GLN A 88 -3.35 13.15 1.43
N LEU A 89 -2.46 13.78 2.17
CA LEU A 89 -2.25 13.49 3.58
C LEU A 89 -3.52 13.76 4.40
N ALA A 90 -4.18 14.89 4.19
CA ALA A 90 -5.44 15.21 4.84
C ALA A 90 -6.53 14.18 4.53
N ALA A 91 -6.63 13.71 3.28
CA ALA A 91 -7.55 12.65 2.89
C ALA A 91 -7.25 11.32 3.61
N ILE A 92 -5.99 10.95 3.74
CA ILE A 92 -5.57 9.75 4.48
C ILE A 92 -5.96 9.87 5.95
N LEU A 93 -5.67 11.00 6.60
CA LEU A 93 -5.93 11.22 8.02
C LEU A 93 -7.44 11.33 8.35
N SER A 94 -8.26 11.76 7.39
CA SER A 94 -9.71 11.87 7.53
C SER A 94 -10.48 10.58 7.27
N GLN A 95 -9.80 9.50 6.85
CA GLN A 95 -10.46 8.22 6.56
C GLN A 95 -11.15 7.65 7.82
N PRO A 96 -12.43 7.29 7.73
CA PRO A 96 -13.13 6.63 8.83
C PRO A 96 -12.66 5.18 8.99
N ASP A 97 -12.87 4.62 10.18
CA ASP A 97 -12.76 3.17 10.40
C ASP A 97 -13.86 2.43 9.63
N ARG A 98 -13.44 1.62 8.65
CA ARG A 98 -14.34 0.84 7.78
C ARG A 98 -14.52 -0.60 8.24
N THR A 99 -13.97 -0.98 9.38
CA THR A 99 -13.95 -2.38 9.86
C THR A 99 -15.34 -3.00 9.85
N ALA A 100 -16.38 -2.29 10.32
CA ALA A 100 -17.74 -2.81 10.32
C ALA A 100 -18.31 -2.99 8.90
N ALA A 101 -18.11 -2.01 8.02
CA ALA A 101 -18.57 -2.07 6.65
C ALA A 101 -17.86 -3.16 5.83
N LEU A 102 -16.58 -3.41 6.07
CA LEU A 102 -15.80 -4.45 5.38
C LEU A 102 -16.37 -5.87 5.61
N ARG A 103 -17.07 -6.11 6.73
CA ARG A 103 -17.72 -7.39 7.03
C ARG A 103 -18.87 -7.73 6.08
N THR A 104 -19.39 -6.76 5.33
CA THR A 104 -20.47 -6.97 4.35
C THR A 104 -19.98 -7.40 2.98
N LEU A 105 -18.68 -7.32 2.72
CA LEU A 105 -18.10 -7.72 1.43
C LEU A 105 -18.23 -9.24 1.23
N ARG A 106 -18.48 -9.64 -0.01
CA ARG A 106 -18.69 -11.06 -0.40
C ARG A 106 -17.85 -11.48 -1.61
N MET A 107 -17.27 -10.51 -2.36
CA MET A 107 -16.42 -10.86 -3.48
C MET A 107 -15.11 -11.50 -3.00
N PRO A 108 -14.52 -12.41 -3.80
CA PRO A 108 -13.19 -12.95 -3.53
C PRO A 108 -12.18 -11.83 -3.28
N THR A 109 -11.49 -11.89 -2.14
CA THR A 109 -10.60 -10.82 -1.70
C THR A 109 -9.23 -11.37 -1.33
N LEU A 110 -8.19 -10.70 -1.83
CA LEU A 110 -6.79 -10.94 -1.50
C LEU A 110 -6.22 -9.72 -0.76
N VAL A 111 -5.57 -9.97 0.37
CA VAL A 111 -4.81 -8.97 1.11
C VAL A 111 -3.33 -9.33 1.01
N ILE A 112 -2.54 -8.47 0.37
CA ILE A 112 -1.08 -8.61 0.25
C ILE A 112 -0.44 -7.57 1.16
N HIS A 113 0.58 -7.99 1.95
CA HIS A 113 1.28 -7.08 2.83
C HIS A 113 2.75 -7.44 2.98
N GLY A 114 3.61 -6.41 2.98
CA GLY A 114 5.00 -6.58 3.35
C GLY A 114 5.14 -6.84 4.85
N LEU A 115 5.81 -7.92 5.24
CA LEU A 115 5.98 -8.24 6.66
C LEU A 115 6.95 -7.28 7.36
N ASP A 116 7.77 -6.58 6.58
CA ASP A 116 8.72 -5.57 7.06
C ASP A 116 8.24 -4.14 6.76
N ASP A 117 6.95 -3.93 6.43
CA ASP A 117 6.37 -2.61 6.16
C ASP A 117 6.33 -1.75 7.43
N PRO A 118 7.11 -0.67 7.51
CA PRO A 118 7.14 0.20 8.68
C PRO A 118 6.18 1.38 8.57
N LEU A 119 5.62 1.67 7.38
CA LEU A 119 4.70 2.79 7.15
C LEU A 119 3.25 2.39 7.45
N VAL A 120 2.80 1.28 6.87
CA VAL A 120 1.55 0.64 7.28
C VAL A 120 1.90 -0.72 7.83
N THR A 121 2.09 -0.83 9.14
CA THR A 121 2.54 -2.08 9.75
C THR A 121 1.61 -3.26 9.41
N PRO A 122 2.10 -4.51 9.37
CA PRO A 122 1.34 -5.72 8.99
C PRO A 122 0.03 -5.92 9.73
N SER A 123 -0.10 -5.32 10.92
CA SER A 123 -1.36 -5.31 11.69
C SER A 123 -2.53 -4.69 10.90
N GLY A 124 -2.26 -3.79 9.95
CA GLY A 124 -3.27 -3.22 9.05
C GLY A 124 -3.85 -4.25 8.08
N GLY A 125 -2.99 -5.00 7.39
CA GLY A 125 -3.39 -6.07 6.48
C GLY A 125 -4.08 -7.23 7.21
N LEU A 126 -3.55 -7.62 8.37
CA LEU A 126 -4.18 -8.65 9.21
C LEU A 126 -5.59 -8.24 9.68
N ALA A 127 -5.77 -6.96 10.02
CA ALA A 127 -7.10 -6.44 10.38
C ALA A 127 -8.08 -6.46 9.20
N LEU A 128 -7.62 -6.18 7.97
CA LEU A 128 -8.42 -6.33 6.75
C LEU A 128 -8.84 -7.79 6.54
N ALA A 129 -7.88 -8.72 6.60
CA ALA A 129 -8.15 -10.13 6.43
C ALA A 129 -9.12 -10.68 7.48
N LYS A 130 -9.01 -10.20 8.72
CA LYS A 130 -9.97 -10.57 9.80
C LYS A 130 -11.35 -9.96 9.57
N ALA A 131 -11.43 -8.76 8.97
CA ALA A 131 -12.70 -8.05 8.78
C ALA A 131 -13.49 -8.57 7.57
N ILE A 132 -12.81 -8.95 6.48
CA ILE A 132 -13.44 -9.34 5.21
C ILE A 132 -13.65 -10.86 5.19
N PRO A 133 -14.90 -11.34 5.19
CA PRO A 133 -15.18 -12.78 5.19
C PRO A 133 -14.60 -13.47 3.96
N GLY A 134 -13.94 -14.62 4.16
CA GLY A 134 -13.38 -15.42 3.06
C GLY A 134 -12.16 -14.82 2.35
N SER A 135 -11.61 -13.73 2.86
CA SER A 135 -10.38 -13.16 2.29
C SER A 135 -9.16 -14.04 2.55
N THR A 136 -8.21 -14.01 1.61
CA THR A 136 -6.89 -14.63 1.75
C THR A 136 -5.89 -13.54 2.13
N PHE A 137 -5.00 -13.82 3.10
CA PHE A 137 -3.86 -12.96 3.45
C PHE A 137 -2.56 -13.59 2.96
N ILE A 138 -1.74 -12.81 2.27
CA ILE A 138 -0.38 -13.18 1.87
C ILE A 138 0.58 -12.13 2.40
N GLY A 139 1.50 -12.55 3.27
CA GLY A 139 2.58 -11.73 3.79
C GLY A 139 3.90 -12.07 3.10
N HIS A 140 4.58 -11.08 2.53
CA HIS A 140 5.88 -11.25 1.90
C HIS A 140 7.00 -10.81 2.85
N ALA A 141 7.85 -11.74 3.25
CA ALA A 141 9.05 -11.43 4.03
C ALA A 141 10.04 -10.60 3.20
N GLY A 142 10.74 -9.66 3.82
CA GLY A 142 11.67 -8.75 3.16
C GLY A 142 11.01 -7.62 2.38
N MET A 143 9.67 -7.60 2.26
CA MET A 143 8.91 -6.54 1.60
C MET A 143 8.55 -5.44 2.61
N GLY A 144 8.91 -4.20 2.28
CA GLY A 144 8.52 -2.98 2.98
C GLY A 144 7.24 -2.37 2.42
N HIS A 145 7.18 -1.02 2.40
CA HIS A 145 6.06 -0.26 1.82
C HIS A 145 6.32 0.11 0.36
N ASP A 146 6.77 -0.84 -0.43
CA ASP A 146 6.99 -0.71 -1.87
C ASP A 146 6.80 -2.04 -2.57
N ILE A 147 6.59 -1.99 -3.89
CA ILE A 147 6.55 -3.17 -4.74
C ILE A 147 7.82 -3.14 -5.59
N SER A 148 8.92 -3.65 -5.03
CA SER A 148 10.18 -3.79 -5.77
C SER A 148 9.98 -4.68 -7.01
N HIS A 149 10.70 -4.39 -8.10
CA HIS A 149 10.60 -5.14 -9.35
C HIS A 149 10.91 -6.63 -9.17
N THR A 150 11.73 -6.99 -8.20
CA THR A 150 12.04 -8.39 -7.86
C THR A 150 10.82 -9.17 -7.34
N LEU A 151 9.81 -8.47 -6.81
CA LEU A 151 8.57 -9.04 -6.30
C LEU A 151 7.41 -9.01 -7.30
N TRP A 152 7.55 -8.31 -8.43
CA TRP A 152 6.45 -8.11 -9.39
C TRP A 152 5.83 -9.43 -9.84
N ARG A 153 6.67 -10.41 -10.24
CA ARG A 153 6.18 -11.69 -10.68
C ARG A 153 5.37 -12.41 -9.60
N THR A 154 5.92 -12.49 -8.39
CA THR A 154 5.28 -13.15 -7.26
C THR A 154 3.93 -12.52 -6.93
N ILE A 155 3.89 -11.18 -6.83
CA ILE A 155 2.66 -10.43 -6.54
C ILE A 155 1.64 -10.57 -7.67
N THR A 156 2.10 -10.52 -8.93
CA THR A 156 1.22 -10.73 -10.09
C THR A 156 0.62 -12.12 -10.10
N ASP A 157 1.43 -13.16 -9.83
CA ASP A 157 0.95 -14.54 -9.74
C ASP A 157 -0.08 -14.73 -8.63
N ASP A 158 0.10 -14.06 -7.48
CA ASP A 158 -0.88 -14.08 -6.38
C ASP A 158 -2.22 -13.45 -6.80
N ILE A 159 -2.17 -12.33 -7.54
CA ILE A 159 -3.36 -11.66 -8.07
C ILE A 159 -4.06 -12.52 -9.12
N LEU A 160 -3.30 -13.11 -10.05
CA LEU A 160 -3.85 -13.99 -11.09
C LEU A 160 -4.57 -15.19 -10.48
N ARG A 161 -3.98 -15.83 -9.46
CA ARG A 161 -4.66 -16.94 -8.75
C ARG A 161 -5.99 -16.53 -8.10
N LEU A 162 -6.14 -15.29 -7.65
CA LEU A 162 -7.42 -14.77 -7.15
C LEU A 162 -8.42 -14.64 -8.30
N VAL A 163 -7.99 -14.05 -9.44
CA VAL A 163 -8.85 -13.82 -10.61
C VAL A 163 -9.33 -15.13 -11.19
N ASP A 164 -8.44 -16.11 -11.39
CA ASP A 164 -8.78 -17.43 -11.92
C ASP A 164 -9.79 -18.17 -11.06
N ARG A 165 -9.60 -18.16 -9.73
CA ARG A 165 -10.57 -18.78 -8.80
C ARG A 165 -11.95 -18.11 -8.85
N ALA A 166 -11.98 -16.80 -9.04
CA ALA A 166 -13.24 -16.06 -9.13
C ALA A 166 -13.95 -16.34 -10.46
N ALA A 167 -13.23 -16.51 -11.56
CA ALA A 167 -13.79 -16.88 -12.86
C ALA A 167 -14.48 -18.25 -12.79
N VAL A 168 -13.79 -19.26 -12.27
CA VAL A 168 -14.35 -20.63 -12.12
C VAL A 168 -15.60 -20.62 -11.23
N ALA A 169 -15.61 -19.84 -10.14
CA ALA A 169 -16.78 -19.78 -9.25
C ALA A 169 -17.98 -19.04 -9.85
N SER A 170 -17.80 -18.27 -10.92
CA SER A 170 -18.91 -17.59 -11.64
C SER A 170 -19.57 -18.45 -12.73
N GLU A 171 -18.97 -19.57 -13.09
CA GLU A 171 -19.46 -20.52 -14.11
C GLU A 171 -20.29 -21.67 -13.49
N THR A 172 -20.29 -21.79 -12.18
CA THR A 172 -21.05 -22.80 -11.41
C THR A 172 -22.25 -22.19 -10.71
#